data_f84aeda5ce480a5a18d7fd8d68bcd8b5
#
_entry.id   f84aeda5ce480a5a18d7fd8d68bcd8b5
#
_cell.length_a   1.000
_cell.length_b   1.000
_cell.length_c   1.000
_cell.angle_alpha   90.00
_cell.angle_beta   90.00
_cell.angle_gamma   90.00
#
_symmetry.space_group_name_H-M   'P 1'
#
loop_
_entity.id
_entity.type
_entity.pdbx_description
1 polymer ?
#
loop_
_entity_poly.entity_id
_entity_poly.type
_entity_poly.pdbx_seq_one_letter_code
_entity_poly.pdbx_strand_id
1 'polypeptide(L)'
;MTTVRRWLVVLAGLAVLVALPSVVGALPARTGDISAAELLRRINSSAGRPYSGYAEATGGLALPVTSRFGSLADLFGGRTQLRAWYRSSDSWRVDAISFAGEVDIHHDASGDWAWDYESNTVDRTGSPVAPQVRLPTAADLLPPELGRRLLSQAEPGEATRSGSDRIAGRSAPGLRLTPDQAISSISHIDVW
;
A
#
# COMPACT_ATOMS: atom_id res chain seq x y z
N MET A 1 -34.31 -32.20 -21.27
CA MET A 1 -34.42 -30.86 -20.76
C MET A 1 -34.79 -29.91 -21.90
N THR A 2 -35.84 -29.13 -21.76
CA THR A 2 -36.25 -28.15 -22.76
C THR A 2 -35.21 -27.03 -22.87
N THR A 3 -35.02 -26.45 -24.04
CA THR A 3 -34.06 -25.38 -24.31
C THR A 3 -34.20 -24.23 -23.30
N VAL A 4 -35.42 -23.87 -22.95
CA VAL A 4 -35.73 -22.84 -21.94
C VAL A 4 -35.11 -23.16 -20.57
N ARG A 5 -35.22 -24.41 -20.11
CA ARG A 5 -34.68 -24.83 -18.82
C ARG A 5 -33.13 -24.74 -18.78
N ARG A 6 -32.48 -25.04 -19.91
CA ARG A 6 -31.04 -24.87 -20.04
C ARG A 6 -30.60 -23.41 -19.92
N TRP A 7 -31.31 -22.52 -20.61
CA TRP A 7 -31.02 -21.08 -20.54
C TRP A 7 -31.32 -20.49 -19.17
N LEU A 8 -32.38 -20.93 -18.47
CA LEU A 8 -32.61 -20.52 -17.09
C LEU A 8 -31.49 -20.91 -16.14
N VAL A 9 -30.93 -22.12 -16.28
CA VAL A 9 -29.78 -22.55 -15.47
C VAL A 9 -28.53 -21.72 -15.76
N VAL A 10 -28.27 -21.40 -17.03
CA VAL A 10 -27.13 -20.55 -17.42
C VAL A 10 -27.30 -19.13 -16.86
N LEU A 11 -28.48 -18.53 -17.00
CA LEU A 11 -28.75 -17.20 -16.48
C LEU A 11 -28.66 -17.15 -14.95
N ALA A 12 -29.18 -18.16 -14.26
CA ALA A 12 -29.07 -18.26 -12.81
C ALA A 12 -27.60 -18.40 -12.38
N GLY A 13 -26.82 -19.24 -13.07
CA GLY A 13 -25.38 -19.39 -12.82
C GLY A 13 -24.62 -18.07 -13.04
N LEU A 14 -24.91 -17.37 -14.11
CA LEU A 14 -24.31 -16.06 -14.40
C LEU A 14 -24.68 -15.03 -13.32
N ALA A 15 -25.95 -14.97 -12.93
CA ALA A 15 -26.40 -14.07 -11.88
C ALA A 15 -25.68 -14.33 -10.54
N VAL A 16 -25.50 -15.61 -10.17
CA VAL A 16 -24.73 -16.00 -8.98
C VAL A 16 -23.28 -15.56 -9.11
N LEU A 17 -22.62 -15.80 -10.24
CA LEU A 17 -21.21 -15.41 -10.45
C LEU A 17 -21.01 -13.89 -10.36
N VAL A 18 -21.95 -13.10 -10.89
CA VAL A 18 -21.89 -11.64 -10.83
C VAL A 18 -22.19 -11.11 -9.42
N ALA A 19 -23.15 -11.72 -8.72
CA ALA A 19 -23.55 -11.27 -7.39
C ALA A 19 -22.58 -11.72 -6.28
N LEU A 20 -21.91 -12.86 -6.44
CA LEU A 20 -21.07 -13.46 -5.40
C LEU A 20 -19.97 -12.55 -4.86
N PRO A 21 -19.19 -11.81 -5.69
CA PRO A 21 -18.17 -10.90 -5.18
C PRO A 21 -18.76 -9.79 -4.30
N SER A 22 -19.89 -9.23 -4.70
CA SER A 22 -20.58 -8.18 -3.93
C SER A 22 -21.13 -8.70 -2.61
N VAL A 23 -21.72 -9.90 -2.60
CA VAL A 23 -22.22 -10.55 -1.39
C VAL A 23 -21.07 -10.87 -0.44
N VAL A 24 -19.96 -11.44 -0.95
CA VAL A 24 -18.79 -11.75 -0.13
C VAL A 24 -18.14 -10.47 0.40
N GLY A 25 -18.08 -9.40 -0.40
CA GLY A 25 -17.58 -8.10 0.02
C GLY A 25 -18.43 -7.43 1.10
N ALA A 26 -19.72 -7.66 1.11
CA ALA A 26 -20.65 -7.11 2.11
C ALA A 26 -20.64 -7.86 3.46
N LEU A 27 -20.02 -9.05 3.53
CA LEU A 27 -19.91 -9.78 4.79
C LEU A 27 -19.01 -8.99 5.76
N PRO A 28 -19.42 -8.85 7.04
CA PRO A 28 -18.61 -8.12 8.03
C PRO A 28 -17.25 -8.79 8.20
N ALA A 29 -16.20 -7.97 8.26
CA ALA A 29 -14.87 -8.45 8.59
C ALA A 29 -14.87 -8.96 10.03
N ARG A 30 -14.35 -10.17 10.23
CA ARG A 30 -14.24 -10.80 11.56
C ARG A 30 -12.77 -10.98 11.88
N THR A 31 -12.35 -10.38 12.97
CA THR A 31 -11.00 -10.56 13.52
C THR A 31 -11.11 -11.06 14.94
N GLY A 32 -10.17 -11.90 15.37
CA GLY A 32 -10.10 -12.37 16.74
C GLY A 32 -9.82 -11.23 17.73
N ASP A 33 -9.96 -11.53 19.01
CA ASP A 33 -9.68 -10.61 20.11
C ASP A 33 -8.16 -10.45 20.29
N ILE A 34 -7.57 -9.65 19.41
CA ILE A 34 -6.17 -9.21 19.52
C ILE A 34 -6.13 -7.84 20.19
N SER A 35 -5.28 -7.66 21.20
CA SER A 35 -5.10 -6.35 21.82
C SER A 35 -4.40 -5.36 20.90
N ALA A 36 -4.58 -4.05 21.14
CA ALA A 36 -3.89 -3.01 20.37
C ALA A 36 -2.36 -3.13 20.47
N ALA A 37 -1.84 -3.38 21.68
CA ALA A 37 -0.41 -3.57 21.91
C ALA A 37 0.16 -4.78 21.17
N GLU A 38 -0.57 -5.90 21.15
CA GLU A 38 -0.16 -7.08 20.39
C GLU A 38 -0.20 -6.83 18.88
N LEU A 39 -1.22 -6.11 18.39
CA LEU A 39 -1.33 -5.75 16.98
C LEU A 39 -0.19 -4.83 16.55
N LEU A 40 0.10 -3.79 17.35
CA LEU A 40 1.24 -2.90 17.12
C LEU A 40 2.57 -3.68 17.03
N ARG A 41 2.79 -4.60 17.97
CA ARG A 41 3.98 -5.45 17.95
C ARG A 41 4.07 -6.32 16.68
N ARG A 42 2.94 -6.91 16.24
CA ARG A 42 2.89 -7.70 15.00
C ARG A 42 3.16 -6.88 13.76
N ILE A 43 2.63 -5.65 13.70
CA ILE A 43 2.90 -4.73 12.59
C ILE A 43 4.40 -4.42 12.54
N ASN A 44 5.00 -4.02 13.66
CA ASN A 44 6.44 -3.70 13.72
C ASN A 44 7.33 -4.90 13.40
N SER A 45 6.93 -6.11 13.81
CA SER A 45 7.66 -7.35 13.51
C SER A 45 7.45 -7.89 12.09
N SER A 46 6.60 -7.28 11.29
CA SER A 46 6.31 -7.70 9.92
C SER A 46 7.33 -7.25 8.88
N ALA A 47 8.37 -6.52 9.29
CA ALA A 47 9.43 -6.05 8.41
C ALA A 47 10.06 -7.20 7.59
N GLY A 48 10.35 -6.92 6.32
CA GLY A 48 10.97 -7.88 5.42
C GLY A 48 10.07 -9.02 4.93
N ARG A 49 8.79 -9.04 5.26
CA ARG A 49 7.87 -10.02 4.69
C ARG A 49 7.60 -9.69 3.22
N PRO A 50 7.82 -10.65 2.30
CA PRO A 50 7.54 -10.43 0.89
C PRO A 50 6.04 -10.34 0.64
N TYR A 51 5.66 -9.47 -0.29
CA TYR A 51 4.29 -9.32 -0.76
C TYR A 51 4.25 -8.79 -2.19
N SER A 52 3.13 -8.94 -2.84
CA SER A 52 2.79 -8.24 -4.06
C SER A 52 1.34 -7.83 -4.02
N GLY A 53 1.02 -6.75 -4.68
CA GLY A 53 -0.34 -6.24 -4.68
C GLY A 53 -0.51 -4.91 -5.39
N TYR A 54 -1.71 -4.40 -5.25
CA TYR A 54 -2.13 -3.13 -5.77
C TYR A 54 -2.45 -2.20 -4.60
N ALA A 55 -2.00 -0.97 -4.70
CA ALA A 55 -2.30 0.08 -3.75
C ALA A 55 -2.76 1.34 -4.48
N GLU A 56 -3.55 2.14 -3.79
CA GLU A 56 -3.94 3.47 -4.24
C GLU A 56 -3.50 4.47 -3.18
N ALA A 57 -2.71 5.45 -3.61
CA ALA A 57 -2.34 6.58 -2.78
C ALA A 57 -3.21 7.78 -3.14
N THR A 58 -3.80 8.40 -2.13
CA THR A 58 -4.50 9.67 -2.28
C THR A 58 -3.91 10.64 -1.27
N GLY A 59 -3.28 11.70 -1.75
CA GLY A 59 -2.61 12.65 -0.86
C GLY A 59 -2.62 14.07 -1.43
N GLY A 60 -2.36 15.02 -0.55
CA GLY A 60 -2.22 16.44 -0.89
C GLY A 60 -0.89 17.02 -0.42
N LEU A 61 0.16 16.20 -0.30
CA LEU A 61 1.47 16.67 0.11
C LEU A 61 2.14 17.40 -1.06
N ALA A 62 2.17 18.74 -0.98
CA ALA A 62 2.93 19.55 -1.91
C ALA A 62 4.42 19.49 -1.52
N LEU A 63 5.19 18.67 -2.23
CA LEU A 63 6.64 18.66 -2.13
C LEU A 63 7.24 19.67 -3.10
N PRO A 64 8.32 20.39 -2.73
CA PRO A 64 9.03 21.23 -3.68
C PRO A 64 9.56 20.38 -4.83
N VAL A 65 9.13 20.70 -6.05
CA VAL A 65 9.55 19.99 -7.26
C VAL A 65 11.01 20.38 -7.54
N THR A 66 11.92 19.48 -7.25
CA THR A 66 13.30 19.56 -7.71
C THR A 66 13.55 18.40 -8.67
N SER A 67 14.48 18.54 -9.59
CA SER A 67 14.80 17.51 -10.60
C SER A 67 15.15 16.11 -10.03
N ARG A 68 15.47 16.05 -8.73
CA ARG A 68 15.75 14.79 -8.00
C ARG A 68 14.52 14.20 -7.30
N PHE A 69 13.47 14.98 -7.11
CA PHE A 69 12.26 14.58 -6.39
C PHE A 69 11.00 14.65 -7.27
N GLY A 70 11.12 15.02 -8.55
CA GLY A 70 9.98 15.18 -9.44
C GLY A 70 9.12 13.92 -9.49
N SER A 71 9.71 12.79 -9.77
CA SER A 71 9.01 11.50 -9.84
C SER A 71 8.42 11.03 -8.50
N LEU A 72 9.10 11.34 -7.36
CA LEU A 72 8.56 11.04 -6.03
C LEU A 72 7.49 12.05 -5.61
N ALA A 73 7.64 13.34 -5.97
CA ALA A 73 6.64 14.36 -5.70
C ALA A 73 5.32 14.07 -6.41
N ASP A 74 5.39 13.51 -7.62
CA ASP A 74 4.21 13.10 -8.38
C ASP A 74 3.48 11.90 -7.71
N LEU A 75 4.21 11.03 -7.00
CA LEU A 75 3.62 9.93 -6.22
C LEU A 75 2.85 10.43 -4.98
N PHE A 76 3.17 11.62 -4.47
CA PHE A 76 2.50 12.21 -3.30
C PHE A 76 1.42 13.23 -3.67
N GLY A 77 1.36 13.65 -4.95
CA GLY A 77 0.42 14.64 -5.46
C GLY A 77 -0.79 13.99 -6.11
N GLY A 78 -1.99 14.14 -5.52
CA GLY A 78 -3.21 13.67 -6.15
C GLY A 78 -3.51 12.18 -5.89
N ARG A 79 -4.00 11.48 -6.91
CA ARG A 79 -4.37 10.06 -6.87
C ARG A 79 -3.41 9.27 -7.74
N THR A 80 -2.67 8.35 -7.14
CA THR A 80 -1.71 7.50 -7.81
C THR A 80 -2.04 6.04 -7.54
N GLN A 81 -1.99 5.22 -8.57
CA GLN A 81 -2.17 3.79 -8.50
C GLN A 81 -0.79 3.12 -8.53
N LEU A 82 -0.55 2.24 -7.57
CA LEU A 82 0.72 1.55 -7.42
C LEU A 82 0.51 0.05 -7.58
N ARG A 83 1.32 -0.59 -8.41
CA ARG A 83 1.54 -2.04 -8.37
C ARG A 83 2.87 -2.30 -7.70
N ALA A 84 2.93 -3.26 -6.82
CA ALA A 84 4.12 -3.54 -6.04
C ALA A 84 4.48 -5.01 -6.01
N TRP A 85 5.76 -5.27 -6.12
CA TRP A 85 6.39 -6.56 -5.84
C TRP A 85 7.55 -6.28 -4.89
N TYR A 86 7.34 -6.60 -3.64
CA TYR A 86 8.30 -6.37 -2.58
C TYR A 86 8.82 -7.71 -2.06
N ARG A 87 10.10 -7.96 -2.17
CA ARG A 87 10.77 -9.14 -1.65
C ARG A 87 11.51 -8.82 -0.36
N SER A 88 12.22 -7.71 -0.32
CA SER A 88 12.97 -7.19 0.82
C SER A 88 13.26 -5.71 0.62
N SER A 89 13.91 -5.07 1.62
CA SER A 89 14.44 -3.69 1.49
C SER A 89 15.38 -3.50 0.30
N ASP A 90 16.07 -4.56 -0.10
CA ASP A 90 17.12 -4.53 -1.13
C ASP A 90 16.65 -5.11 -2.48
N SER A 91 15.37 -5.48 -2.58
CA SER A 91 14.81 -6.04 -3.82
C SER A 91 13.31 -5.80 -3.89
N TRP A 92 12.91 -4.84 -4.71
CA TRP A 92 11.51 -4.50 -4.92
C TRP A 92 11.31 -3.83 -6.28
N ARG A 93 10.06 -3.83 -6.72
CA ARG A 93 9.55 -3.09 -7.88
C ARG A 93 8.27 -2.39 -7.51
N VAL A 94 8.12 -1.15 -7.94
CA VAL A 94 6.89 -0.35 -7.83
C VAL A 94 6.61 0.27 -9.18
N ASP A 95 5.47 -0.07 -9.77
CA ASP A 95 4.96 0.60 -10.97
C ASP A 95 3.98 1.68 -10.50
N ALA A 96 4.28 2.90 -10.86
CA ALA A 96 3.44 4.06 -10.58
C ALA A 96 2.63 4.41 -11.83
N ILE A 97 1.32 4.25 -11.72
CA ILE A 97 0.39 4.48 -12.82
C ILE A 97 -0.36 5.77 -12.53
N SER A 98 -0.19 6.75 -13.38
CA SER A 98 -0.88 8.03 -13.31
C SER A 98 -1.65 8.30 -14.60
N PHE A 99 -2.39 9.40 -14.62
CA PHE A 99 -3.03 9.85 -15.86
C PHE A 99 -2.03 10.30 -16.92
N ALA A 100 -0.82 10.69 -16.49
CA ALA A 100 0.25 11.15 -17.37
C ALA A 100 1.10 10.01 -17.96
N GLY A 101 0.98 8.79 -17.39
CA GLY A 101 1.75 7.65 -17.85
C GLY A 101 2.11 6.66 -16.75
N GLU A 102 2.98 5.71 -17.09
CA GLU A 102 3.47 4.67 -16.18
C GLU A 102 4.99 4.81 -16.01
N VAL A 103 5.44 4.82 -14.75
CA VAL A 103 6.86 4.78 -14.38
C VAL A 103 7.12 3.55 -13.52
N ASP A 104 8.01 2.68 -13.96
CA ASP A 104 8.41 1.47 -13.27
C ASP A 104 9.71 1.71 -12.52
N ILE A 105 9.67 1.62 -11.20
CA ILE A 105 10.83 1.82 -10.35
C ILE A 105 11.29 0.47 -9.81
N HIS A 106 12.52 0.11 -10.10
CA HIS A 106 13.16 -1.12 -9.64
C HIS A 106 14.31 -0.80 -8.69
N HIS A 107 14.47 -1.62 -7.68
CA HIS A 107 15.59 -1.59 -6.77
C HIS A 107 16.15 -3.00 -6.59
N ASP A 108 17.45 -3.14 -6.77
CA ASP A 108 18.18 -4.37 -6.50
C ASP A 108 19.63 -4.05 -6.06
N ALA A 109 20.44 -5.09 -5.91
CA ALA A 109 21.87 -4.94 -5.50
C ALA A 109 22.70 -4.08 -6.48
N SER A 110 22.22 -3.82 -7.70
CA SER A 110 22.90 -3.01 -8.71
C SER A 110 22.51 -1.52 -8.67
N GLY A 111 21.47 -1.16 -7.90
CA GLY A 111 20.99 0.20 -7.71
C GLY A 111 19.51 0.38 -8.06
N ASP A 112 19.14 1.63 -8.27
CA ASP A 112 17.80 2.04 -8.64
C ASP A 112 17.69 2.25 -10.16
N TRP A 113 16.58 1.80 -10.73
CA TRP A 113 16.22 1.97 -12.11
C TRP A 113 14.82 2.56 -12.19
N ALA A 114 14.65 3.57 -13.02
CA ALA A 114 13.35 4.12 -13.33
C ALA A 114 13.12 4.02 -14.82
N TRP A 115 12.10 3.31 -15.24
CA TRP A 115 11.67 3.23 -16.63
C TRP A 115 10.42 4.06 -16.83
N ASP A 116 10.54 5.08 -17.65
CA ASP A 116 9.43 5.87 -18.15
C ASP A 116 8.89 5.20 -19.42
N TYR A 117 7.65 4.74 -19.35
CA TYR A 117 7.04 3.93 -20.40
C TYR A 117 6.71 4.79 -21.65
N GLU A 118 6.27 6.03 -21.46
CA GLU A 118 5.87 6.92 -22.55
C GLU A 118 7.05 7.36 -23.38
N SER A 119 8.14 7.73 -22.74
CA SER A 119 9.37 8.16 -23.42
C SER A 119 10.26 6.98 -23.82
N ASN A 120 9.96 5.76 -23.35
CA ASN A 120 10.76 4.55 -23.51
C ASN A 120 12.23 4.78 -23.09
N THR A 121 12.41 5.46 -21.96
CA THR A 121 13.73 5.77 -21.39
C THR A 121 13.94 5.10 -20.07
N VAL A 122 15.19 4.70 -19.79
CA VAL A 122 15.60 4.13 -18.51
C VAL A 122 16.63 5.05 -17.88
N ASP A 123 16.30 5.54 -16.69
CA ASP A 123 17.24 6.24 -15.84
C ASP A 123 17.78 5.30 -14.76
N ARG A 124 19.09 5.26 -14.62
CA ARG A 124 19.76 4.52 -13.57
C ARG A 124 20.35 5.47 -12.56
N THR A 125 19.90 5.33 -11.33
CA THR A 125 20.46 6.04 -10.19
C THR A 125 21.29 5.08 -9.36
N GLY A 126 22.58 5.00 -9.64
CA GLY A 126 23.53 4.25 -8.82
C GLY A 126 24.45 5.24 -8.13
N SER A 127 24.42 5.29 -6.81
CA SER A 127 25.47 6.00 -6.08
C SER A 127 26.48 4.97 -5.57
N PRO A 128 27.75 5.03 -5.99
CA PRO A 128 28.79 4.14 -5.47
C PRO A 128 29.14 4.44 -4.00
N VAL A 129 28.59 5.50 -3.44
CA VAL A 129 28.80 5.90 -2.05
C VAL A 129 27.45 5.81 -1.33
N ALA A 130 27.40 5.02 -0.26
CA ALA A 130 26.22 4.95 0.59
C ALA A 130 25.87 6.38 1.07
N PRO A 131 24.65 6.89 0.80
CA PRO A 131 24.28 8.23 1.21
C PRO A 131 24.30 8.30 2.75
N GLN A 132 24.87 9.37 3.31
CA GLN A 132 24.83 9.61 4.76
C GLN A 132 23.42 9.82 5.30
N VAL A 133 22.48 10.19 4.41
CA VAL A 133 21.06 10.34 4.71
C VAL A 133 20.29 9.49 3.72
N ARG A 134 19.51 8.52 4.22
CA ARG A 134 18.60 7.74 3.40
C ARG A 134 17.42 8.61 2.99
N LEU A 135 17.31 8.86 1.72
CA LEU A 135 16.12 9.50 1.13
C LEU A 135 14.96 8.51 1.04
N PRO A 136 13.70 8.97 1.12
CA PRO A 136 12.54 8.14 0.85
C PRO A 136 12.60 7.52 -0.55
N THR A 137 12.16 6.28 -0.66
CA THR A 137 12.05 5.54 -1.92
C THR A 137 10.58 5.26 -2.22
N ALA A 138 10.27 4.81 -3.44
CA ALA A 138 8.91 4.42 -3.81
C ALA A 138 8.35 3.29 -2.92
N ALA A 139 9.22 2.37 -2.47
CA ALA A 139 8.82 1.31 -1.55
C ALA A 139 8.34 1.83 -0.19
N ASP A 140 8.86 2.95 0.28
CA ASP A 140 8.46 3.55 1.57
C ASP A 140 7.00 4.06 1.56
N LEU A 141 6.41 4.24 0.37
CA LEU A 141 5.03 4.68 0.18
C LEU A 141 4.03 3.53 0.14
N LEU A 142 4.53 2.31 -0.01
CA LEU A 142 3.67 1.14 -0.01
C LEU A 142 3.00 0.98 1.37
N PRO A 143 1.71 0.65 1.43
CA PRO A 143 0.95 0.62 2.68
C PRO A 143 1.63 -0.14 3.83
N PRO A 144 2.23 -1.34 3.63
CA PRO A 144 2.92 -2.04 4.71
C PRO A 144 4.16 -1.32 5.23
N GLU A 145 4.97 -0.71 4.35
CA GLU A 145 6.19 0.01 4.72
C GLU A 145 5.85 1.33 5.40
N LEU A 146 4.91 2.08 4.79
CA LEU A 146 4.43 3.35 5.33
C LEU A 146 3.79 3.15 6.72
N GLY A 147 2.92 2.16 6.87
CA GLY A 147 2.28 1.84 8.15
C GLY A 147 3.31 1.51 9.24
N ARG A 148 4.31 0.67 8.95
CA ARG A 148 5.41 0.38 9.90
C ARG A 148 6.20 1.63 10.27
N ARG A 149 6.52 2.47 9.30
CA ARG A 149 7.27 3.71 9.54
C ARG A 149 6.50 4.66 10.44
N LEU A 150 5.21 4.89 10.16
CA LEU A 150 4.35 5.75 10.96
C LEU A 150 4.16 5.24 12.40
N LEU A 151 4.15 3.92 12.58
CA LEU A 151 3.96 3.28 13.87
C LEU A 151 5.26 2.94 14.60
N SER A 152 6.43 3.20 14.01
CA SER A 152 7.73 2.78 14.57
C SER A 152 8.09 3.44 15.90
N GLN A 153 7.54 4.61 16.16
CA GLN A 153 7.76 5.40 17.39
C GLN A 153 6.57 5.32 18.35
N ALA A 154 5.53 4.57 17.97
CA ALA A 154 4.30 4.51 18.75
C ALA A 154 4.50 3.76 20.07
N GLU A 155 4.06 4.39 21.16
CA GLU A 155 4.01 3.75 22.46
C GLU A 155 2.73 2.89 22.57
N PRO A 156 2.77 1.77 23.33
CA PRO A 156 1.59 0.91 23.47
C PRO A 156 0.34 1.60 24.01
N GLY A 157 0.50 2.63 24.84
CA GLY A 157 -0.61 3.43 25.41
C GLY A 157 -1.27 4.38 24.42
N GLU A 158 -0.61 4.75 23.33
CA GLU A 158 -1.14 5.61 22.27
C GLU A 158 -2.00 4.84 21.26
N ALA A 159 -1.89 3.51 21.27
CA ALA A 159 -2.56 2.65 20.31
C ALA A 159 -3.86 2.07 20.86
N THR A 160 -4.94 2.20 20.10
CA THR A 160 -6.25 1.64 20.39
C THR A 160 -6.77 0.80 19.22
N ARG A 161 -7.74 -0.09 19.50
CA ARG A 161 -8.41 -0.85 18.43
C ARG A 161 -9.43 0.05 17.71
N SER A 162 -9.40 0.07 16.38
CA SER A 162 -10.35 0.82 15.53
C SER A 162 -11.34 -0.08 14.77
N GLY A 163 -11.61 -1.28 15.33
CA GLY A 163 -12.54 -2.22 14.71
C GLY A 163 -11.85 -3.20 13.75
N SER A 164 -12.51 -3.53 12.66
CA SER A 164 -12.01 -4.42 11.62
C SER A 164 -12.57 -4.03 10.26
N ASP A 165 -11.80 -4.23 9.20
CA ASP A 165 -12.21 -3.96 7.84
C ASP A 165 -11.76 -5.10 6.90
N ARG A 166 -12.19 -5.06 5.65
CA ARG A 166 -11.81 -6.03 4.63
C ARG A 166 -10.82 -5.39 3.64
N ILE A 167 -9.55 -5.67 3.83
CA ILE A 167 -8.47 -5.15 3.01
C ILE A 167 -7.98 -6.25 2.06
N ALA A 168 -7.96 -5.96 0.76
CA ALA A 168 -7.58 -6.91 -0.30
C ALA A 168 -8.27 -8.29 -0.16
N GLY A 169 -9.57 -8.29 0.18
CA GLY A 169 -10.37 -9.50 0.38
C GLY A 169 -10.15 -10.25 1.70
N ARG A 170 -9.28 -9.76 2.59
CA ARG A 170 -8.94 -10.37 3.88
C ARG A 170 -9.49 -9.55 5.03
N SER A 171 -9.99 -10.20 6.08
CA SER A 171 -10.36 -9.50 7.31
C SER A 171 -9.10 -9.01 8.03
N ALA A 172 -9.00 -7.72 8.23
CA ALA A 172 -7.89 -7.06 8.89
C ALA A 172 -8.36 -6.36 10.18
N PRO A 173 -7.67 -6.55 11.32
CA PRO A 173 -7.93 -5.80 12.53
C PRO A 173 -7.40 -4.38 12.40
N GLY A 174 -8.21 -3.40 12.79
CA GLY A 174 -7.83 -1.99 12.77
C GLY A 174 -7.11 -1.55 14.03
N LEU A 175 -6.10 -0.70 13.85
CA LEU A 175 -5.35 -0.02 14.89
C LEU A 175 -5.43 1.49 14.64
N ARG A 176 -5.75 2.26 15.67
CA ARG A 176 -5.65 3.72 15.68
C ARG A 176 -4.54 4.14 16.62
N LEU A 177 -3.62 4.93 16.10
CA LEU A 177 -2.61 5.64 16.87
C LEU A 177 -3.06 7.10 17.03
N THR A 178 -3.08 7.58 18.28
CA THR A 178 -3.31 8.99 18.60
C THR A 178 -2.05 9.50 19.31
N PRO A 179 -1.18 10.27 18.63
CA PRO A 179 0.06 10.75 19.21
C PRO A 179 -0.20 11.65 20.42
N ASP A 180 0.49 11.42 21.53
CA ASP A 180 0.43 12.27 22.75
C ASP A 180 1.42 13.44 22.66
N GLN A 181 1.48 14.09 21.54
CA GLN A 181 2.38 15.23 21.32
C GLN A 181 1.59 16.50 21.03
N ALA A 182 1.74 17.49 21.92
CA ALA A 182 1.09 18.80 21.77
C ALA A 182 1.49 19.55 20.49
N ILE A 183 2.58 19.16 19.84
CA ILE A 183 3.12 19.76 18.61
C ILE A 183 2.93 18.88 17.37
N SER A 184 2.23 17.75 17.48
CA SER A 184 1.95 16.91 16.34
C SER A 184 0.93 17.53 15.41
N SER A 185 1.24 17.63 14.12
CA SER A 185 0.27 18.02 13.08
C SER A 185 -0.66 16.88 12.68
N ILE A 186 -0.39 15.65 13.16
CA ILE A 186 -1.18 14.47 12.88
C ILE A 186 -2.12 14.21 14.06
N SER A 187 -3.43 14.24 13.81
CA SER A 187 -4.43 13.97 14.84
C SER A 187 -4.54 12.50 15.18
N HIS A 188 -4.50 11.63 14.18
CA HIS A 188 -4.51 10.17 14.34
C HIS A 188 -4.03 9.48 13.07
N ILE A 189 -3.61 8.23 13.21
CA ILE A 189 -3.23 7.34 12.11
C ILE A 189 -4.05 6.06 12.27
N ASP A 190 -4.79 5.69 11.24
CA ASP A 190 -5.53 4.43 11.18
C ASP A 190 -4.82 3.46 10.22
N VAL A 191 -4.67 2.21 10.66
CA VAL A 191 -4.09 1.11 9.85
C VAL A 191 -4.92 -0.17 10.03
N TRP A 192 -5.04 -0.96 8.93
CA TRP A 192 -5.72 -2.25 8.89
C TRP A 192 -4.86 -3.35 8.29
#